data_33bfd1a7a152dd39b117cec574a7033b
#
_entry.id   33bfd1a7a152dd39b117cec574a7033b
#
_cell.length_a   1.000
_cell.length_b   1.000
_cell.length_c   1.000
_cell.angle_alpha   90.00
_cell.angle_beta   90.00
_cell.angle_gamma   90.00
#
_symmetry.space_group_name_H-M   'P 1'
#
loop_
_entity.id
_entity.type
_entity.pdbx_description
1 polymer ?
#
loop_
_entity_poly.entity_id
_entity_poly.type
_entity_poly.pdbx_seq_one_letter_code
_entity_poly.pdbx_strand_id
1 'polypeptide(L)'
;MNTPLLTIKNWDTFQHYGKRNPPWIKLHRAILDDYSFCALPDAAKGHLALLWLYASQNNGAIPYDVAFLERKLSIGSLDLELLIEHGFLVNPGAANVKLAKG
;
A
#
# COMPACT_ATOMS: atom_id res chain seq x y z
N MET A 1 -6.00 10.23 -19.62
CA MET A 1 -6.08 10.70 -18.23
C MET A 1 -5.32 9.80 -17.31
N ASN A 2 -4.56 10.39 -16.42
CA ASN A 2 -3.72 9.62 -15.53
C ASN A 2 -4.45 9.29 -14.24
N THR A 3 -4.42 8.02 -13.87
CA THR A 3 -4.94 7.61 -12.57
C THR A 3 -3.96 8.08 -11.50
N PRO A 4 -4.45 8.72 -10.42
CA PRO A 4 -3.57 9.06 -9.31
C PRO A 4 -2.91 7.81 -8.74
N LEU A 5 -1.74 7.98 -8.18
CA LEU A 5 -1.01 6.89 -7.56
C LEU A 5 -0.98 7.05 -6.03
N LEU A 6 -1.08 5.92 -5.35
CA LEU A 6 -0.78 5.83 -3.94
C LEU A 6 0.58 5.16 -3.81
N THR A 7 1.29 5.44 -2.73
CA THR A 7 2.56 4.78 -2.48
C THR A 7 2.50 4.03 -1.15
N ILE A 8 3.23 2.93 -1.08
CA ILE A 8 3.38 2.19 0.17
C ILE A 8 4.30 2.99 1.08
N LYS A 9 3.85 3.25 2.30
CA LYS A 9 4.65 4.02 3.25
C LYS A 9 5.95 3.28 3.58
N ASN A 10 7.04 4.02 3.56
CA ASN A 10 8.38 3.51 3.90
C ASN A 10 8.84 2.35 3.02
N TRP A 11 8.37 2.34 1.76
CA TRP A 11 8.70 1.26 0.84
C TRP A 11 10.20 1.00 0.74
N ASP A 12 11.00 2.04 0.56
CA ASP A 12 12.43 1.89 0.39
C ASP A 12 13.12 1.36 1.64
N THR A 13 12.54 1.61 2.80
CA THR A 13 13.07 1.10 4.06
C THR A 13 12.89 -0.41 4.17
N PHE A 14 11.73 -0.90 3.73
CA PHE A 14 11.40 -2.32 3.84
C PHE A 14 11.97 -3.15 2.70
N GLN A 15 11.98 -2.60 1.50
CA GLN A 15 12.22 -3.37 0.28
C GLN A 15 13.39 -2.82 -0.52
N HIS A 16 14.53 -2.66 0.11
CA HIS A 16 15.69 -2.12 -0.62
C HIS A 16 16.58 -3.24 -1.13
N TYR A 17 16.29 -3.67 -2.34
CA TYR A 17 17.14 -4.62 -3.04
C TYR A 17 17.98 -3.94 -4.13
N GLY A 18 18.09 -2.63 -4.07
CA GLY A 18 18.79 -1.89 -5.10
C GLY A 18 18.03 -1.91 -6.41
N LYS A 19 18.73 -2.17 -7.50
CA LYS A 19 18.11 -2.19 -8.83
C LYS A 19 17.53 -3.56 -9.18
N ARG A 20 17.64 -4.51 -8.29
CA ARG A 20 17.11 -5.85 -8.54
C ARG A 20 15.60 -5.83 -8.42
N ASN A 21 14.97 -6.76 -9.12
CA ASN A 21 13.52 -6.91 -9.07
C ASN A 21 13.20 -8.37 -8.79
N PRO A 22 13.43 -8.82 -7.55
CA PRO A 22 13.20 -10.23 -7.22
C PRO A 22 11.71 -10.55 -7.23
N PRO A 23 11.35 -11.82 -7.44
CA PRO A 23 9.93 -12.23 -7.45
C PRO A 23 9.35 -12.43 -6.05
N TRP A 24 9.91 -11.79 -5.06
CA TRP A 24 9.45 -11.91 -3.68
C TRP A 24 9.60 -10.57 -2.99
N ILE A 25 8.95 -10.42 -1.84
CA ILE A 25 9.09 -9.23 -1.00
C ILE A 25 9.54 -9.67 0.39
N LYS A 26 10.07 -8.71 1.15
CA LYS A 26 10.39 -8.94 2.56
C LYS A 26 9.14 -8.71 3.39
N LEU A 27 8.90 -9.60 4.34
CA LEU A 27 7.80 -9.45 5.28
C LEU A 27 8.36 -9.75 6.67
N HIS A 28 8.56 -8.70 7.45
CA HIS A 28 9.18 -8.82 8.77
C HIS A 28 8.18 -9.33 9.79
N ARG A 29 8.63 -10.26 10.64
CA ARG A 29 7.76 -10.79 11.69
C ARG A 29 7.37 -9.73 12.72
N ALA A 30 8.10 -8.61 12.76
CA ALA A 30 7.75 -7.51 13.66
C ALA A 30 6.35 -6.96 13.39
N ILE A 31 5.77 -7.27 12.22
CA ILE A 31 4.41 -6.83 11.93
C ILE A 31 3.40 -7.43 12.91
N LEU A 32 3.74 -8.56 13.53
CA LEU A 32 2.87 -9.17 14.54
C LEU A 32 2.71 -8.28 15.77
N ASP A 33 3.66 -7.39 16.00
CA ASP A 33 3.65 -6.47 17.14
C ASP A 33 3.31 -5.04 16.72
N ASP A 34 2.98 -4.83 15.45
CA ASP A 34 2.64 -3.50 14.94
C ASP A 34 1.18 -3.20 15.26
N TYR A 35 0.96 -2.22 16.14
CA TYR A 35 -0.38 -1.88 16.58
C TYR A 35 -1.30 -1.54 15.42
N SER A 36 -0.84 -0.72 14.49
CA SER A 36 -1.67 -0.28 13.37
C SER A 36 -2.07 -1.44 12.48
N PHE A 37 -1.16 -2.36 12.23
CA PHE A 37 -1.47 -3.53 11.42
C PHE A 37 -2.45 -4.46 12.15
N CYS A 38 -2.18 -4.72 13.42
CA CYS A 38 -3.01 -5.65 14.19
C CYS A 38 -4.42 -5.11 14.39
N ALA A 39 -4.59 -3.78 14.34
CA ALA A 39 -5.90 -3.15 14.48
C ALA A 39 -6.75 -3.23 13.22
N LEU A 40 -6.16 -3.62 12.08
CA LEU A 40 -6.92 -3.74 10.85
C LEU A 40 -7.90 -4.90 10.91
N PRO A 41 -9.05 -4.79 10.22
CA PRO A 41 -9.90 -5.97 10.02
C PRO A 41 -9.15 -7.07 9.30
N ASP A 42 -9.53 -8.31 9.52
CA ASP A 42 -8.82 -9.46 8.94
C ASP A 42 -8.69 -9.36 7.42
N ALA A 43 -9.77 -9.00 6.74
CA ALA A 43 -9.71 -8.87 5.28
C ALA A 43 -8.71 -7.81 4.85
N ALA A 44 -8.65 -6.69 5.59
CA ALA A 44 -7.73 -5.61 5.24
C ALA A 44 -6.27 -6.03 5.40
N LYS A 45 -5.98 -6.88 6.40
CA LYS A 45 -4.63 -7.41 6.56
C LYS A 45 -4.19 -8.19 5.32
N GLY A 46 -5.08 -9.04 4.82
CA GLY A 46 -4.78 -9.82 3.61
C GLY A 46 -4.67 -8.93 2.39
N HIS A 47 -5.58 -7.97 2.26
CA HIS A 47 -5.55 -7.05 1.14
C HIS A 47 -4.24 -6.25 1.11
N LEU A 48 -3.78 -5.82 2.28
CA LEU A 48 -2.54 -5.06 2.37
C LEU A 48 -1.34 -5.90 1.91
N ALA A 49 -1.29 -7.16 2.29
CA ALA A 49 -0.22 -8.05 1.85
C ALA A 49 -0.21 -8.18 0.33
N LEU A 50 -1.39 -8.32 -0.28
CA LEU A 50 -1.49 -8.42 -1.73
C LEU A 50 -1.09 -7.12 -2.42
N LEU A 51 -1.42 -5.98 -1.82
CA LEU A 51 -1.01 -4.69 -2.34
C LEU A 51 0.50 -4.52 -2.29
N TRP A 52 1.15 -4.99 -1.22
CA TRP A 52 2.60 -4.96 -1.14
C TRP A 52 3.23 -5.77 -2.27
N LEU A 53 2.68 -6.96 -2.55
CA LEU A 53 3.18 -7.78 -3.64
C LEU A 53 2.99 -7.10 -4.99
N TYR A 54 1.81 -6.52 -5.22
CA TYR A 54 1.56 -5.80 -6.46
C TYR A 54 2.49 -4.60 -6.60
N ALA A 55 2.64 -3.83 -5.52
CA ALA A 55 3.46 -2.63 -5.54
C ALA A 55 4.93 -2.95 -5.83
N SER A 56 5.38 -4.16 -5.50
CA SER A 56 6.77 -4.55 -5.74
C SER A 56 7.13 -4.51 -7.22
N GLN A 57 6.15 -4.57 -8.10
CA GLN A 57 6.36 -4.50 -9.54
C GLN A 57 6.42 -3.06 -10.03
N ASN A 58 6.12 -2.09 -9.16
CA ASN A 58 5.96 -0.69 -9.54
C ASN A 58 6.65 0.26 -8.56
N ASN A 59 7.75 -0.16 -7.98
CA ASN A 59 8.54 0.65 -7.03
C ASN A 59 7.72 1.18 -5.86
N GLY A 60 6.80 0.36 -5.36
CA GLY A 60 6.02 0.73 -4.19
C GLY A 60 4.80 1.57 -4.49
N ALA A 61 4.42 1.72 -5.76
CA ALA A 61 3.25 2.51 -6.14
C ALA A 61 2.11 1.61 -6.58
N ILE A 62 0.88 2.04 -6.28
CA ILE A 62 -0.33 1.37 -6.76
C ILE A 62 -1.28 2.43 -7.33
N PRO A 63 -2.12 2.07 -8.32
CA PRO A 63 -3.11 3.03 -8.80
C PRO A 63 -4.22 3.21 -7.76
N TYR A 64 -4.69 4.44 -7.62
CA TYR A 64 -5.81 4.74 -6.73
C TYR A 64 -7.09 4.39 -7.49
N ASP A 65 -7.33 3.10 -7.65
CA ASP A 65 -8.44 2.58 -8.47
C ASP A 65 -8.89 1.25 -7.89
N VAL A 66 -9.88 1.32 -7.02
CA VAL A 66 -10.38 0.15 -6.30
C VAL A 66 -10.83 -0.94 -7.24
N ALA A 67 -11.61 -0.60 -8.27
CA ALA A 67 -12.16 -1.60 -9.17
C ALA A 67 -11.05 -2.35 -9.91
N PHE A 68 -10.04 -1.63 -10.36
CA PHE A 68 -8.90 -2.26 -11.04
C PHE A 68 -8.16 -3.21 -10.10
N LEU A 69 -7.88 -2.74 -8.88
CA LEU A 69 -7.13 -3.54 -7.93
C LEU A 69 -7.90 -4.78 -7.49
N GLU A 70 -9.21 -4.65 -7.30
CA GLU A 70 -10.02 -5.80 -6.93
C GLU A 70 -9.98 -6.88 -8.01
N ARG A 71 -10.06 -6.47 -9.26
CA ARG A 71 -9.97 -7.43 -10.36
C ARG A 71 -8.57 -8.04 -10.46
N LYS A 72 -7.55 -7.19 -10.36
CA LYS A 72 -6.16 -7.64 -10.50
C LYS A 72 -5.76 -8.62 -9.41
N LEU A 73 -6.19 -8.35 -8.18
CA LEU A 73 -5.81 -9.15 -7.03
C LEU A 73 -6.81 -10.25 -6.69
N SER A 74 -7.93 -10.30 -7.42
CA SER A 74 -9.00 -11.28 -7.21
C SER A 74 -9.56 -11.20 -5.79
N ILE A 75 -9.89 -9.98 -5.38
CA ILE A 75 -10.44 -9.71 -4.05
C ILE A 75 -11.69 -8.85 -4.18
N GLY A 76 -12.45 -8.77 -3.11
CA GLY A 76 -13.61 -7.89 -3.04
C GLY A 76 -13.51 -7.00 -1.81
N SER A 77 -14.34 -5.97 -1.77
CA SER A 77 -14.47 -5.08 -0.62
C SER A 77 -13.16 -4.44 -0.20
N LEU A 78 -12.32 -4.10 -1.18
CA LEU A 78 -11.06 -3.41 -0.90
C LEU A 78 -11.33 -2.00 -0.39
N ASP A 79 -10.75 -1.65 0.75
CA ASP A 79 -10.95 -0.34 1.38
C ASP A 79 -9.62 0.40 1.44
N LEU A 80 -9.30 1.13 0.37
CA LEU A 80 -8.06 1.90 0.31
C LEU A 80 -8.04 3.05 1.31
N GLU A 81 -9.21 3.65 1.57
CA GLU A 81 -9.29 4.76 2.54
C GLU A 81 -8.86 4.31 3.93
N LEU A 82 -9.29 3.13 4.33
CA LEU A 82 -8.91 2.57 5.62
C LEU A 82 -7.39 2.42 5.73
N LEU A 83 -6.77 1.92 4.66
CA LEU A 83 -5.31 1.73 4.66
C LEU A 83 -4.56 3.05 4.65
N ILE A 84 -5.12 4.06 4.02
CA ILE A 84 -4.55 5.41 4.06
C ILE A 84 -4.66 5.97 5.48
N GLU A 85 -5.82 5.84 6.11
CA GLU A 85 -6.03 6.34 7.45
C GLU A 85 -5.11 5.69 8.48
N HIS A 86 -4.84 4.40 8.30
CA HIS A 86 -3.95 3.68 9.20
C HIS A 86 -2.47 3.87 8.87
N GLY A 87 -2.18 4.66 7.85
CA GLY A 87 -0.81 5.04 7.55
C GLY A 87 0.00 4.04 6.74
N PHE A 88 -0.67 3.07 6.10
CA PHE A 88 0.03 2.09 5.26
C PHE A 88 0.19 2.54 3.82
N LEU A 89 -0.72 3.42 3.38
CA LEU A 89 -0.65 4.00 2.04
C LEU A 89 -0.58 5.51 2.17
N VAL A 90 0.18 6.12 1.28
CA VAL A 90 0.32 7.56 1.25
C VAL A 90 -0.28 8.08 -0.05
N ASN A 91 -1.12 9.11 0.06
CA ASN A 91 -1.67 9.80 -1.09
C ASN A 91 -0.93 11.13 -1.26
N PRO A 92 0.08 11.19 -2.15
CA PRO A 92 0.89 12.41 -2.29
C PRO A 92 0.04 13.64 -2.66
N GLY A 93 -1.01 13.44 -3.47
CA GLY A 93 -1.88 14.55 -3.85
C GLY A 93 -2.62 15.12 -2.66
N ALA A 94 -3.16 14.25 -1.79
CA ALA A 94 -3.87 14.72 -0.60
C ALA A 94 -2.93 15.41 0.37
N ALA A 95 -1.71 14.89 0.51
CA ALA A 95 -0.72 15.51 1.38
C ALA A 95 -0.39 16.92 0.90
N ASN A 96 -0.24 17.10 -0.41
CA ASN A 96 0.02 18.42 -0.98
C ASN A 96 -1.15 19.36 -0.73
N VAL A 97 -2.37 18.87 -0.87
CA VAL A 97 -3.56 19.66 -0.62
C VAL A 97 -3.60 20.13 0.84
N LYS A 98 -3.28 19.25 1.77
CA LYS A 98 -3.25 19.61 3.19
C LYS A 98 -2.21 20.67 3.47
N LEU A 99 -1.05 20.55 2.89
CA LEU A 99 0.01 21.54 3.07
C LEU A 99 -0.41 22.90 2.52
N ALA A 100 -1.11 22.90 1.39
CA ALA A 100 -1.58 24.15 0.79
C ALA A 100 -2.60 24.85 1.68
N LYS A 101 -3.40 24.10 2.41
CA LYS A 101 -4.40 24.66 3.32
C LYS A 101 -3.79 25.11 4.64
N GLY A 102 -2.75 24.48 5.01
CA GLY A 102 -2.11 24.74 6.28
C GLY A 102 -1.25 25.95 6.25
#